data_9cf4aafe247ecd682ec57a2cf918c9a7
#
_entry.id   9cf4aafe247ecd682ec57a2cf918c9a7
#
_cell.length_a   1.000
_cell.length_b   1.000
_cell.length_c   1.000
_cell.angle_alpha   90.00
_cell.angle_beta   90.00
_cell.angle_gamma   90.00
#
_symmetry.space_group_name_H-M   'P 1'
#
loop_
_entity.id
_entity.type
_entity.pdbx_description
1 polymer ?
#
loop_
_entity_poly.entity_id
_entity_poly.type
_entity_poly.pdbx_seq_one_letter_code
_entity_poly.pdbx_strand_id
1 'polypeptide(L)'
;MEKKLKIGIVGAGIQGVSNALFLQKKGFEVTIFDKKDPGNTAASYGNAGHFSPYASVPINRPDILTDVPAMLLSSSGPLALKWNYVPKMIPWFLRFIRNCSTSKMMHTAKNMHQILDLALPAYDELFDEIDLEGLVEKKGILYIWNDQSLKSRELEIRVRNELGVDQQVVTPKEIHDLEPNIKPFYHGGVYYRYGRHARNPKKILLKLFDLFVKKGGNFLKSNIENIKFENEKPIVKSESQSFHFDKIVIA
;
A
#
# COMPACT_ATOMS: atom_id res chain seq x y z
N MET A 1 -15.56 11.51 34.37
CA MET A 1 -15.22 11.39 32.93
C MET A 1 -13.88 10.68 32.83
N GLU A 2 -13.83 9.50 32.25
CA GLU A 2 -12.54 8.84 32.00
C GLU A 2 -11.67 9.70 31.08
N LYS A 3 -10.39 9.83 31.44
CA LYS A 3 -9.41 10.61 30.68
C LYS A 3 -9.19 9.92 29.33
N LYS A 4 -9.59 10.54 28.24
CA LYS A 4 -9.32 10.03 26.89
C LYS A 4 -7.82 9.91 26.66
N LEU A 5 -7.38 8.77 26.14
CA LEU A 5 -5.97 8.61 25.74
C LEU A 5 -5.63 9.54 24.57
N LYS A 6 -4.45 10.17 24.66
CA LYS A 6 -3.91 11.04 23.62
C LYS A 6 -2.97 10.28 22.71
N ILE A 7 -3.24 10.31 21.42
CA ILE A 7 -2.45 9.60 20.42
C ILE A 7 -1.87 10.61 19.43
N GLY A 8 -0.54 10.60 19.29
CA GLY A 8 0.16 11.33 18.24
C GLY A 8 0.32 10.47 17.00
N ILE A 9 0.19 11.07 15.82
CA ILE A 9 0.47 10.41 14.53
C ILE A 9 1.46 11.29 13.77
N VAL A 10 2.58 10.71 13.33
CA VAL A 10 3.57 11.40 12.49
C VAL A 10 3.37 10.95 11.05
N GLY A 11 2.90 11.87 10.22
CA GLY A 11 2.56 11.69 8.81
C GLY A 11 1.08 11.91 8.53
N ALA A 12 0.78 12.87 7.62
CA ALA A 12 -0.57 13.19 7.14
C ALA A 12 -0.85 12.61 5.75
N GLY A 13 -0.21 11.49 5.42
CA GLY A 13 -0.54 10.69 4.25
C GLY A 13 -1.81 9.85 4.47
N ILE A 14 -2.20 9.08 3.46
CA ILE A 14 -3.42 8.25 3.54
C ILE A 14 -3.39 7.27 4.73
N GLN A 15 -2.22 6.73 5.07
CA GLN A 15 -2.05 5.84 6.21
C GLN A 15 -2.32 6.57 7.54
N GLY A 16 -1.69 7.75 7.74
CA GLY A 16 -1.85 8.53 8.96
C GLY A 16 -3.28 9.00 9.16
N VAL A 17 -3.92 9.53 8.11
CA VAL A 17 -5.30 10.03 8.18
C VAL A 17 -6.31 8.90 8.41
N SER A 18 -6.15 7.75 7.73
CA SER A 18 -7.02 6.59 7.95
C SER A 18 -6.90 6.05 9.37
N ASN A 19 -5.67 5.89 9.89
CA ASN A 19 -5.47 5.48 11.28
C ASN A 19 -6.08 6.50 12.26
N ALA A 20 -5.93 7.80 12.00
CA ALA A 20 -6.50 8.85 12.83
C ALA A 20 -8.03 8.74 12.94
N LEU A 21 -8.71 8.53 11.82
CA LEU A 21 -10.17 8.37 11.78
C LEU A 21 -10.63 7.14 12.56
N PHE A 22 -9.96 6.00 12.40
CA PHE A 22 -10.29 4.80 13.18
C PHE A 22 -10.03 4.97 14.69
N LEU A 23 -8.96 5.68 15.05
CA LEU A 23 -8.67 5.98 16.46
C LEU A 23 -9.70 6.94 17.05
N GLN A 24 -10.15 7.95 16.31
CA GLN A 24 -11.26 8.82 16.71
C GLN A 24 -12.57 8.05 16.91
N LYS A 25 -12.91 7.10 16.02
CA LYS A 25 -14.08 6.21 16.19
C LYS A 25 -14.01 5.40 17.49
N LYS A 26 -12.81 5.06 17.96
CA LYS A 26 -12.56 4.39 19.24
C LYS A 26 -12.54 5.34 20.43
N GLY A 27 -12.81 6.63 20.24
CA GLY A 27 -12.91 7.63 21.29
C GLY A 27 -11.59 8.26 21.72
N PHE A 28 -10.48 8.01 21.04
CA PHE A 28 -9.19 8.61 21.36
C PHE A 28 -9.11 10.08 20.92
N GLU A 29 -8.29 10.89 21.63
CA GLU A 29 -7.90 12.23 21.22
C GLU A 29 -6.69 12.10 20.30
N VAL A 30 -6.83 12.53 19.03
CA VAL A 30 -5.81 12.30 18.01
C VAL A 30 -5.25 13.60 17.48
N THR A 31 -3.91 13.69 17.44
CA THR A 31 -3.16 14.77 16.80
C THR A 31 -2.28 14.22 15.71
N ILE A 32 -2.40 14.75 14.49
CA ILE A 32 -1.53 14.44 13.36
C ILE A 32 -0.47 15.51 13.21
N PHE A 33 0.78 15.12 12.98
CA PHE A 33 1.91 15.96 12.63
C PHE A 33 2.36 15.68 11.20
N ASP A 34 2.62 16.72 10.43
CA ASP A 34 3.34 16.63 9.17
C ASP A 34 4.08 17.93 8.90
N LYS A 35 5.22 17.86 8.23
CA LYS A 35 5.98 19.04 7.81
C LYS A 35 5.29 19.86 6.74
N LYS A 36 4.32 19.29 6.03
CA LYS A 36 3.56 19.91 4.95
C LYS A 36 2.07 19.66 5.12
N ASP A 37 1.27 20.46 4.43
CA ASP A 37 -0.16 20.25 4.37
C ASP A 37 -0.48 18.91 3.68
N PRO A 38 -1.53 18.20 4.11
CA PRO A 38 -1.93 16.93 3.52
C PRO A 38 -2.10 17.02 2.00
N GLY A 39 -1.63 16.00 1.29
CA GLY A 39 -1.76 15.94 -0.17
C GLY A 39 -0.82 16.85 -0.97
N ASN A 40 0.14 17.54 -0.34
CA ASN A 40 1.11 18.37 -1.08
C ASN A 40 2.39 17.64 -1.45
N THR A 41 2.69 16.54 -0.79
CA THR A 41 3.85 15.68 -1.09
C THR A 41 3.56 14.26 -0.64
N ALA A 42 4.55 13.39 -0.78
CA ALA A 42 4.48 11.97 -0.46
C ALA A 42 3.69 11.11 -1.47
N ALA A 43 3.75 9.81 -1.25
CA ALA A 43 3.15 8.81 -2.13
C ALA A 43 1.63 9.00 -2.32
N SER A 44 0.94 9.57 -1.33
CA SER A 44 -0.51 9.79 -1.39
C SER A 44 -0.93 10.95 -2.31
N TYR A 45 0.01 11.77 -2.79
CA TYR A 45 -0.27 12.84 -3.74
C TYR A 45 -0.61 12.31 -5.13
N GLY A 46 0.17 11.34 -5.63
CA GLY A 46 0.04 10.86 -7.00
C GLY A 46 0.64 9.47 -7.15
N ASN A 47 -0.03 8.48 -6.61
CA ASN A 47 0.27 7.06 -6.83
C ASN A 47 -0.62 6.50 -7.94
N ALA A 48 -0.47 5.21 -8.26
CA ALA A 48 -1.27 4.53 -9.28
C ALA A 48 -2.76 4.39 -8.92
N GLY A 49 -3.17 4.73 -7.70
CA GLY A 49 -4.57 4.71 -7.27
C GLY A 49 -5.19 3.33 -7.15
N HIS A 50 -4.41 2.25 -7.17
CA HIS A 50 -4.94 0.89 -7.10
C HIS A 50 -5.23 0.47 -5.66
N PHE A 51 -6.45 -0.04 -5.44
CA PHE A 51 -6.79 -0.81 -4.25
C PHE A 51 -6.68 -2.29 -4.62
N SER A 52 -5.61 -2.93 -4.15
CA SER A 52 -5.18 -4.24 -4.62
C SER A 52 -5.19 -5.30 -3.51
N PRO A 53 -6.36 -5.79 -3.07
CA PRO A 53 -6.43 -6.82 -2.03
C PRO A 53 -5.77 -8.14 -2.46
N TYR A 54 -5.61 -8.34 -3.76
CA TYR A 54 -4.97 -9.50 -4.37
C TYR A 54 -3.43 -9.44 -4.38
N ALA A 55 -2.80 -8.34 -3.93
CA ALA A 55 -1.34 -8.15 -3.97
C ALA A 55 -0.61 -8.88 -2.82
N SER A 56 -1.03 -10.12 -2.53
CA SER A 56 -0.50 -10.93 -1.43
C SER A 56 0.78 -11.71 -1.77
N VAL A 57 1.09 -11.89 -3.07
CA VAL A 57 2.29 -12.62 -3.48
C VAL A 57 3.53 -11.74 -3.36
N PRO A 58 4.50 -12.09 -2.49
CA PRO A 58 5.70 -11.28 -2.30
C PRO A 58 6.70 -11.46 -3.44
N ILE A 59 7.64 -10.52 -3.56
CA ILE A 59 8.68 -10.54 -4.61
C ILE A 59 9.74 -11.64 -4.41
N ASN A 60 9.88 -12.18 -3.20
CA ASN A 60 10.85 -13.22 -2.88
C ASN A 60 10.36 -14.63 -3.32
N ARG A 61 9.91 -14.73 -4.57
CA ARG A 61 9.52 -15.99 -5.19
C ARG A 61 10.76 -16.81 -5.57
N PRO A 62 10.68 -18.15 -5.58
CA PRO A 62 11.81 -19.00 -6.00
C PRO A 62 12.30 -18.72 -7.43
N ASP A 63 11.36 -18.44 -8.35
CA ASP A 63 11.61 -18.17 -9.77
C ASP A 63 12.32 -16.83 -10.01
N ILE A 64 12.24 -15.86 -9.09
CA ILE A 64 12.92 -14.57 -9.24
C ILE A 64 14.44 -14.72 -9.40
N LEU A 65 15.03 -15.77 -8.79
CA LEU A 65 16.47 -16.01 -8.86
C LEU A 65 16.93 -16.39 -10.27
N THR A 66 16.06 -17.01 -11.06
CA THR A 66 16.33 -17.35 -12.47
C THR A 66 16.08 -16.16 -13.40
N ASP A 67 15.20 -15.24 -13.01
CA ASP A 67 14.81 -14.10 -13.82
C ASP A 67 15.79 -12.90 -13.68
N VAL A 68 16.46 -12.77 -12.53
CA VAL A 68 17.39 -11.66 -12.23
C VAL A 68 18.48 -11.47 -13.30
N PRO A 69 19.18 -12.49 -13.81
CA PRO A 69 20.18 -12.28 -14.84
C PRO A 69 19.61 -11.64 -16.12
N ALA A 70 18.44 -12.11 -16.58
CA ALA A 70 17.78 -11.58 -17.76
C ALA A 70 17.30 -10.14 -17.52
N MET A 71 16.78 -9.82 -16.33
CA MET A 71 16.38 -8.47 -15.96
C MET A 71 17.55 -7.49 -15.94
N LEU A 72 18.73 -7.92 -15.49
CA LEU A 72 19.94 -7.08 -15.45
C LEU A 72 20.55 -6.83 -16.82
N LEU A 73 20.42 -7.77 -17.76
CA LEU A 73 20.92 -7.66 -19.12
C LEU A 73 20.00 -6.84 -20.04
N SER A 74 18.75 -6.63 -19.63
CA SER A 74 17.77 -5.87 -20.41
C SER A 74 17.91 -4.36 -20.15
N SER A 75 18.09 -3.56 -21.19
CA SER A 75 18.13 -2.10 -21.10
C SER A 75 16.78 -1.48 -20.68
N SER A 76 15.68 -2.20 -20.88
CA SER A 76 14.31 -1.83 -20.47
C SER A 76 13.77 -2.69 -19.32
N GLY A 77 14.65 -3.47 -18.69
CA GLY A 77 14.28 -4.39 -17.61
C GLY A 77 13.82 -3.65 -16.34
N PRO A 78 13.02 -4.31 -15.51
CA PRO A 78 12.49 -3.71 -14.27
C PRO A 78 13.55 -3.57 -13.17
N LEU A 79 14.75 -4.15 -13.33
CA LEU A 79 15.81 -4.15 -12.34
C LEU A 79 17.01 -3.32 -12.81
N ALA A 80 17.26 -2.23 -12.10
CA ALA A 80 18.47 -1.40 -12.27
C ALA A 80 19.32 -1.44 -11.01
N LEU A 81 20.62 -1.73 -11.16
CA LEU A 81 21.57 -1.74 -10.05
C LEU A 81 22.52 -0.54 -10.12
N LYS A 82 22.65 0.16 -9.01
CA LYS A 82 23.71 1.13 -8.79
C LYS A 82 24.96 0.38 -8.32
N TRP A 83 25.85 0.03 -9.24
CA TRP A 83 26.98 -0.88 -9.02
C TRP A 83 27.88 -0.50 -7.83
N ASN A 84 28.14 0.79 -7.63
CA ASN A 84 28.92 1.28 -6.48
C ASN A 84 28.22 1.09 -5.12
N TYR A 85 26.91 0.79 -5.11
CA TYR A 85 26.14 0.52 -3.90
C TYR A 85 25.98 -0.98 -3.60
N VAL A 86 26.19 -1.84 -4.59
CA VAL A 86 26.03 -3.30 -4.48
C VAL A 86 26.78 -3.90 -3.29
N PRO A 87 28.07 -3.53 -2.99
CA PRO A 87 28.77 -4.08 -1.84
C PRO A 87 28.05 -3.84 -0.51
N LYS A 88 27.40 -2.68 -0.35
CA LYS A 88 26.61 -2.36 0.83
C LYS A 88 25.31 -3.16 0.94
N MET A 89 24.81 -3.65 -0.20
CA MET A 89 23.58 -4.45 -0.29
C MET A 89 23.80 -5.94 -0.10
N ILE A 90 25.05 -6.43 -0.11
CA ILE A 90 25.35 -7.87 0.00
C ILE A 90 24.65 -8.55 1.21
N PRO A 91 24.68 -8.00 2.44
CA PRO A 91 23.97 -8.62 3.56
C PRO A 91 22.47 -8.73 3.35
N TRP A 92 21.86 -7.75 2.67
CA TRP A 92 20.45 -7.79 2.31
C TRP A 92 20.18 -8.85 1.23
N PHE A 93 20.98 -8.92 0.17
CA PHE A 93 20.84 -9.91 -0.90
C PHE A 93 20.94 -11.35 -0.35
N LEU A 94 21.88 -11.61 0.54
CA LEU A 94 22.01 -12.94 1.17
C LEU A 94 20.75 -13.31 1.97
N ARG A 95 20.17 -12.38 2.72
CA ARG A 95 18.90 -12.58 3.43
C ARG A 95 17.74 -12.78 2.46
N PHE A 96 17.68 -12.00 1.38
CA PHE A 96 16.65 -12.10 0.36
C PHE A 96 16.68 -13.48 -0.29
N ILE A 97 17.83 -13.93 -0.80
CA ILE A 97 18.01 -15.25 -1.41
C ILE A 97 17.58 -16.38 -0.45
N ARG A 98 17.98 -16.30 0.82
CA ARG A 98 17.59 -17.30 1.84
C ARG A 98 16.07 -17.34 2.08
N ASN A 99 15.36 -16.30 1.71
CA ASN A 99 13.90 -16.21 1.81
C ASN A 99 13.17 -16.55 0.50
N CYS A 100 13.89 -16.78 -0.61
CA CYS A 100 13.31 -17.17 -1.89
C CYS A 100 13.01 -18.69 -1.96
N SER A 101 12.32 -19.23 -0.97
CA SER A 101 11.83 -20.62 -0.98
C SER A 101 10.31 -20.65 -1.01
N THR A 102 9.73 -21.68 -1.62
CA THR A 102 8.26 -21.82 -1.71
C THR A 102 7.59 -21.74 -0.34
N SER A 103 8.14 -22.41 0.67
CA SER A 103 7.57 -22.41 2.03
C SER A 103 7.55 -21.00 2.64
N LYS A 104 8.67 -20.26 2.54
CA LYS A 104 8.73 -18.89 3.09
C LYS A 104 7.89 -17.90 2.29
N MET A 105 7.85 -18.06 0.97
CA MET A 105 6.98 -17.28 0.11
C MET A 105 5.50 -17.48 0.50
N MET A 106 5.07 -18.75 0.65
CA MET A 106 3.69 -19.07 1.05
C MET A 106 3.35 -18.54 2.44
N HIS A 107 4.28 -18.67 3.40
CA HIS A 107 4.10 -18.10 4.74
C HIS A 107 3.89 -16.59 4.67
N THR A 108 4.73 -15.86 3.92
CA THR A 108 4.60 -14.42 3.74
C THR A 108 3.31 -14.06 3.02
N ALA A 109 2.98 -14.76 1.93
CA ALA A 109 1.76 -14.52 1.15
C ALA A 109 0.50 -14.69 2.01
N LYS A 110 0.44 -15.74 2.84
CA LYS A 110 -0.68 -16.00 3.75
C LYS A 110 -0.87 -14.88 4.78
N ASN A 111 0.22 -14.45 5.42
CA ASN A 111 0.15 -13.36 6.40
C ASN A 111 -0.21 -12.00 5.75
N MET A 112 0.33 -11.72 4.57
CA MET A 112 -0.04 -10.52 3.81
C MET A 112 -1.51 -10.55 3.40
N HIS A 113 -2.01 -11.70 2.93
CA HIS A 113 -3.40 -11.85 2.52
C HIS A 113 -4.37 -11.55 3.68
N GLN A 114 -4.10 -12.05 4.88
CA GLN A 114 -4.92 -11.77 6.07
C GLN A 114 -5.06 -10.27 6.38
N ILE A 115 -4.02 -9.48 6.12
CA ILE A 115 -4.05 -8.02 6.31
C ILE A 115 -4.76 -7.35 5.14
N LEU A 116 -4.46 -7.76 3.91
CA LEU A 116 -5.02 -7.15 2.70
C LEU A 116 -6.52 -7.41 2.55
N ASP A 117 -7.00 -8.55 3.04
CA ASP A 117 -8.42 -8.90 3.01
C ASP A 117 -9.27 -7.94 3.85
N LEU A 118 -8.68 -7.35 4.88
CA LEU A 118 -9.33 -6.33 5.71
C LEU A 118 -9.33 -4.93 5.06
N ALA A 119 -8.54 -4.71 4.02
CA ALA A 119 -8.31 -3.35 3.50
C ALA A 119 -9.55 -2.76 2.83
N LEU A 120 -10.26 -3.51 1.97
CA LEU A 120 -11.45 -3.00 1.28
C LEU A 120 -12.61 -2.72 2.24
N PRO A 121 -12.97 -3.61 3.18
CA PRO A 121 -13.97 -3.31 4.21
C PRO A 121 -13.61 -2.06 5.03
N ALA A 122 -12.34 -1.92 5.43
CA ALA A 122 -11.90 -0.74 6.17
C ALA A 122 -12.03 0.55 5.33
N TYR A 123 -11.70 0.51 4.05
CA TYR A 123 -11.92 1.67 3.17
C TYR A 123 -13.41 1.96 2.97
N ASP A 124 -14.24 0.94 2.76
CA ASP A 124 -15.68 1.14 2.62
C ASP A 124 -16.26 1.85 3.86
N GLU A 125 -15.87 1.43 5.07
CA GLU A 125 -16.29 2.08 6.32
C GLU A 125 -15.92 3.57 6.39
N LEU A 126 -14.76 3.97 5.86
CA LEU A 126 -14.35 5.38 5.80
C LEU A 126 -15.04 6.13 4.67
N PHE A 127 -15.26 5.47 3.54
CA PHE A 127 -15.84 6.06 2.35
C PHE A 127 -17.35 6.31 2.48
N ASP A 128 -18.03 5.54 3.32
CA ASP A 128 -19.45 5.76 3.63
C ASP A 128 -19.68 7.10 4.36
N GLU A 129 -18.63 7.68 4.96
CA GLU A 129 -18.71 8.95 5.67
C GLU A 129 -18.34 10.17 4.83
N ILE A 130 -17.91 9.98 3.59
CA ILE A 130 -17.52 11.06 2.67
C ILE A 130 -18.21 10.90 1.32
N ASP A 131 -18.47 12.01 0.66
CA ASP A 131 -18.90 11.98 -0.72
C ASP A 131 -17.70 11.71 -1.65
N LEU A 132 -17.71 10.58 -2.33
CA LEU A 132 -16.66 10.17 -3.27
C LEU A 132 -16.83 10.74 -4.68
N GLU A 133 -18.06 11.09 -5.07
CA GLU A 133 -18.35 11.78 -6.33
C GLU A 133 -17.61 11.24 -7.57
N GLY A 134 -17.62 9.92 -7.73
CA GLY A 134 -16.93 9.24 -8.84
C GLY A 134 -15.39 9.17 -8.70
N LEU A 135 -14.84 9.46 -7.52
CA LEU A 135 -13.39 9.38 -7.27
C LEU A 135 -12.86 7.96 -7.17
N VAL A 136 -13.71 6.98 -6.92
CA VAL A 136 -13.34 5.55 -6.84
C VAL A 136 -14.17 4.75 -7.84
N GLU A 137 -13.50 4.03 -8.72
CA GLU A 137 -14.13 3.08 -9.64
C GLU A 137 -14.00 1.66 -9.10
N LYS A 138 -15.11 0.91 -9.14
CA LYS A 138 -15.22 -0.48 -8.68
C LYS A 138 -15.42 -1.41 -9.90
N LYS A 139 -14.61 -1.22 -10.96
CA LYS A 139 -14.71 -1.98 -12.21
C LYS A 139 -13.74 -3.15 -12.32
N GLY A 140 -13.06 -3.49 -11.22
CA GLY A 140 -11.99 -4.48 -11.23
C GLY A 140 -10.67 -3.90 -11.75
N ILE A 141 -9.65 -4.75 -11.78
CA ILE A 141 -8.32 -4.44 -12.30
C ILE A 141 -7.90 -5.54 -13.25
N LEU A 142 -7.45 -5.15 -14.43
CA LEU A 142 -6.95 -6.06 -15.46
C LEU A 142 -5.42 -5.97 -15.53
N TYR A 143 -4.73 -7.08 -15.28
CA TYR A 143 -3.31 -7.25 -15.56
C TYR A 143 -3.14 -7.99 -16.86
N ILE A 144 -2.33 -7.45 -17.77
CA ILE A 144 -2.03 -8.06 -19.06
C ILE A 144 -0.54 -8.33 -19.17
N TRP A 145 -0.15 -9.32 -19.95
CA TRP A 145 1.23 -9.63 -20.29
C TRP A 145 1.40 -9.84 -21.79
N ASN A 146 2.57 -9.49 -22.27
CA ASN A 146 2.97 -9.55 -23.67
C ASN A 146 3.92 -10.70 -24.00
N ASP A 147 4.30 -11.50 -23.02
CA ASP A 147 5.10 -12.71 -23.22
C ASP A 147 4.22 -13.94 -23.43
N GLN A 148 4.71 -14.93 -24.17
CA GLN A 148 4.00 -16.19 -24.39
C GLN A 148 4.16 -17.18 -23.23
N SER A 149 5.01 -16.86 -22.27
CA SER A 149 5.31 -17.75 -21.16
C SER A 149 4.34 -17.57 -20.01
N LEU A 150 3.36 -18.47 -19.88
CA LEU A 150 2.52 -18.59 -18.68
C LEU A 150 3.31 -19.07 -17.44
N LYS A 151 4.47 -19.72 -17.62
CA LYS A 151 5.19 -20.36 -16.51
C LYS A 151 5.56 -19.42 -15.37
N SER A 152 6.02 -18.20 -15.68
CA SER A 152 6.32 -17.20 -14.66
C SER A 152 5.09 -16.68 -13.92
N ARG A 153 3.89 -16.86 -14.50
CA ARG A 153 2.61 -16.41 -13.93
C ARG A 153 1.87 -17.52 -13.20
N GLU A 154 2.10 -18.79 -13.57
CA GLU A 154 1.43 -19.93 -12.96
C GLU A 154 1.63 -20.02 -11.46
N LEU A 155 2.82 -19.73 -10.97
CA LEU A 155 3.11 -19.73 -9.55
C LEU A 155 2.27 -18.69 -8.80
N GLU A 156 2.21 -17.47 -9.31
CA GLU A 156 1.42 -16.40 -8.71
C GLU A 156 -0.08 -16.69 -8.73
N ILE A 157 -0.58 -17.19 -9.86
CA ILE A 157 -1.99 -17.56 -10.05
C ILE A 157 -2.35 -18.67 -9.06
N ARG A 158 -1.51 -19.72 -8.95
CA ARG A 158 -1.71 -20.82 -8.02
C ARG A 158 -1.72 -20.34 -6.57
N VAL A 159 -0.75 -19.52 -6.17
CA VAL A 159 -0.68 -19.00 -4.79
C VAL A 159 -1.94 -18.20 -4.45
N ARG A 160 -2.40 -17.33 -5.35
CA ARG A 160 -3.63 -16.57 -5.13
C ARG A 160 -4.88 -17.45 -5.07
N ASN A 161 -4.96 -18.51 -5.89
CA ASN A 161 -6.04 -19.50 -5.82
C ASN A 161 -6.04 -20.24 -4.47
N GLU A 162 -4.86 -20.66 -3.99
CA GLU A 162 -4.72 -21.31 -2.67
C GLU A 162 -5.12 -20.39 -1.51
N LEU A 163 -4.99 -19.07 -1.68
CA LEU A 163 -5.40 -18.06 -0.71
C LEU A 163 -6.89 -17.65 -0.85
N GLY A 164 -7.61 -18.17 -1.85
CA GLY A 164 -9.01 -17.81 -2.08
C GLY A 164 -9.21 -16.44 -2.73
N VAL A 165 -8.17 -15.87 -3.35
CA VAL A 165 -8.30 -14.59 -4.08
C VAL A 165 -9.18 -14.79 -5.31
N ASP A 166 -10.22 -13.96 -5.44
CA ASP A 166 -11.07 -13.94 -6.64
C ASP A 166 -10.28 -13.36 -7.82
N GLN A 167 -9.88 -14.23 -8.72
CA GLN A 167 -9.14 -13.90 -9.93
C GLN A 167 -9.64 -14.76 -11.10
N GLN A 168 -9.62 -14.17 -12.28
CA GLN A 168 -9.96 -14.84 -13.52
C GLN A 168 -8.81 -14.70 -14.52
N VAL A 169 -8.23 -15.82 -14.97
CA VAL A 169 -7.31 -15.82 -16.11
C VAL A 169 -8.12 -15.54 -17.36
N VAL A 170 -7.68 -14.54 -18.14
CA VAL A 170 -8.42 -14.06 -19.32
C VAL A 170 -7.60 -14.23 -20.59
N THR A 171 -8.28 -14.66 -21.63
CA THR A 171 -7.74 -14.80 -23.00
C THR A 171 -7.59 -13.44 -23.69
N PRO A 172 -6.81 -13.36 -24.79
CA PRO A 172 -6.73 -12.14 -25.59
C PRO A 172 -8.08 -11.61 -26.07
N LYS A 173 -9.03 -12.50 -26.39
CA LYS A 173 -10.38 -12.10 -26.78
C LYS A 173 -11.13 -11.43 -25.63
N GLU A 174 -11.13 -12.06 -24.46
CA GLU A 174 -11.78 -11.50 -23.26
C GLU A 174 -11.13 -10.16 -22.83
N ILE A 175 -9.81 -10.01 -23.00
CA ILE A 175 -9.12 -8.74 -22.77
C ILE A 175 -9.64 -7.67 -23.73
N HIS A 176 -9.77 -7.99 -25.01
CA HIS A 176 -10.30 -7.06 -26.01
C HIS A 176 -11.75 -6.67 -25.71
N ASP A 177 -12.57 -7.62 -25.26
CA ASP A 177 -13.96 -7.37 -24.88
C ASP A 177 -14.05 -6.44 -23.65
N LEU A 178 -13.11 -6.55 -22.69
CA LEU A 178 -13.02 -5.69 -21.51
C LEU A 178 -12.46 -4.30 -21.82
N GLU A 179 -11.44 -4.23 -22.67
CA GLU A 179 -10.68 -3.00 -22.98
C GLU A 179 -10.37 -2.90 -24.48
N PRO A 180 -11.37 -2.58 -25.31
CA PRO A 180 -11.24 -2.61 -26.79
C PRO A 180 -10.25 -1.56 -27.34
N ASN A 181 -9.90 -0.55 -26.54
CA ASN A 181 -8.97 0.51 -26.94
C ASN A 181 -7.49 0.14 -26.75
N ILE A 182 -7.18 -0.98 -26.09
CA ILE A 182 -5.80 -1.46 -25.96
C ILE A 182 -5.41 -2.21 -27.24
N LYS A 183 -4.30 -1.78 -27.87
CA LYS A 183 -3.75 -2.51 -29.02
C LYS A 183 -3.45 -3.96 -28.63
N PRO A 184 -3.73 -4.96 -29.50
CA PRO A 184 -3.61 -6.39 -29.19
C PRO A 184 -2.15 -6.88 -29.22
N PHE A 185 -1.30 -6.37 -28.31
CA PHE A 185 0.09 -6.84 -28.10
C PHE A 185 0.21 -7.86 -26.97
N TYR A 186 -0.91 -8.18 -26.32
CA TYR A 186 -0.99 -9.05 -25.15
C TYR A 186 -1.29 -10.50 -25.55
N HIS A 187 -0.76 -11.44 -24.77
CA HIS A 187 -0.98 -12.88 -24.94
C HIS A 187 -1.90 -13.48 -23.87
N GLY A 188 -2.24 -12.73 -22.83
CA GLY A 188 -3.15 -13.13 -21.78
C GLY A 188 -3.18 -12.12 -20.66
N GLY A 189 -4.00 -12.38 -19.66
CA GLY A 189 -4.17 -11.52 -18.50
C GLY A 189 -4.78 -12.21 -17.29
N VAL A 190 -4.85 -11.47 -16.18
CA VAL A 190 -5.65 -11.81 -15.01
C VAL A 190 -6.55 -10.63 -14.69
N TYR A 191 -7.83 -10.90 -14.51
CA TYR A 191 -8.81 -9.94 -14.07
C TYR A 191 -9.16 -10.18 -12.60
N TYR A 192 -9.03 -9.10 -11.79
CA TYR A 192 -9.36 -9.08 -10.38
C TYR A 192 -10.64 -8.27 -10.18
N ARG A 193 -11.77 -8.97 -10.03
CA ARG A 193 -13.11 -8.37 -9.99
C ARG A 193 -13.28 -7.34 -8.89
N TYR A 194 -12.71 -7.57 -7.71
CA TYR A 194 -12.84 -6.67 -6.56
C TYR A 194 -11.75 -5.59 -6.47
N GLY A 195 -10.83 -5.55 -7.44
CA GLY A 195 -9.90 -4.45 -7.57
C GLY A 195 -10.63 -3.13 -7.79
N ARG A 196 -10.10 -2.04 -7.23
CA ARG A 196 -10.67 -0.69 -7.37
C ARG A 196 -9.61 0.29 -7.81
N HIS A 197 -10.04 1.40 -8.38
CA HIS A 197 -9.15 2.45 -8.84
C HIS A 197 -9.59 3.81 -8.30
N ALA A 198 -8.65 4.54 -7.67
CA ALA A 198 -8.82 5.93 -7.29
C ALA A 198 -8.45 6.83 -8.47
N ARG A 199 -9.41 7.54 -9.03
CA ARG A 199 -9.17 8.52 -10.09
C ARG A 199 -8.31 9.69 -9.64
N ASN A 200 -8.42 10.06 -8.36
CA ASN A 200 -7.64 11.13 -7.76
C ASN A 200 -7.31 10.82 -6.29
N PRO A 201 -6.17 10.13 -6.03
CA PRO A 201 -5.75 9.78 -4.68
C PRO A 201 -5.62 10.97 -3.73
N LYS A 202 -5.12 12.12 -4.25
CA LYS A 202 -5.03 13.36 -3.46
C LYS A 202 -6.39 13.84 -2.98
N LYS A 203 -7.40 13.88 -3.87
CA LYS A 203 -8.74 14.38 -3.52
C LYS A 203 -9.41 13.48 -2.48
N ILE A 204 -9.19 12.16 -2.56
CA ILE A 204 -9.67 11.20 -1.55
C ILE A 204 -9.00 11.49 -0.19
N LEU A 205 -7.68 11.63 -0.17
CA LEU A 205 -6.96 11.97 1.05
C LEU A 205 -7.48 13.26 1.69
N LEU A 206 -7.69 14.32 0.90
CA LEU A 206 -8.18 15.60 1.42
C LEU A 206 -9.58 15.47 2.01
N LYS A 207 -10.51 14.76 1.36
CA LYS A 207 -11.86 14.52 1.90
C LYS A 207 -11.81 13.74 3.23
N LEU A 208 -10.95 12.74 3.36
CA LEU A 208 -10.74 12.02 4.63
C LEU A 208 -10.10 12.91 5.70
N PHE A 209 -9.17 13.76 5.33
CA PHE A 209 -8.54 14.71 6.24
C PHE A 209 -9.55 15.75 6.75
N ASP A 210 -10.38 16.30 5.87
CA ASP A 210 -11.45 17.22 6.25
C ASP A 210 -12.45 16.56 7.22
N LEU A 211 -12.78 15.29 6.99
CA LEU A 211 -13.58 14.50 7.92
C LEU A 211 -12.90 14.36 9.29
N PHE A 212 -11.60 14.06 9.31
CA PHE A 212 -10.81 13.97 10.54
C PHE A 212 -10.87 15.27 11.35
N VAL A 213 -10.67 16.42 10.71
CA VAL A 213 -10.75 17.74 11.36
C VAL A 213 -12.17 18.04 11.83
N LYS A 214 -13.17 17.76 11.00
CA LYS A 214 -14.60 17.94 11.34
C LYS A 214 -15.01 17.12 12.57
N LYS A 215 -14.41 15.95 12.77
CA LYS A 215 -14.60 15.09 13.96
C LYS A 215 -13.78 15.53 15.19
N GLY A 216 -13.17 16.72 15.15
CA GLY A 216 -12.39 17.27 16.27
C GLY A 216 -10.95 16.78 16.34
N GLY A 217 -10.41 16.26 15.25
CA GLY A 217 -8.99 15.92 15.15
C GLY A 217 -8.12 17.17 15.09
N ASN A 218 -6.93 17.07 15.66
CA ASN A 218 -5.97 18.17 15.67
C ASN A 218 -4.86 17.91 14.64
N PHE A 219 -4.55 18.92 13.82
CA PHE A 219 -3.43 18.88 12.88
C PHE A 219 -2.41 19.96 13.21
N LEU A 220 -1.16 19.56 13.34
CA LEU A 220 -0.04 20.44 13.58
C LEU A 220 0.97 20.34 12.43
N LYS A 221 1.07 21.40 11.66
CA LYS A 221 2.08 21.51 10.61
C LYS A 221 3.44 21.75 11.26
N SER A 222 4.17 20.68 11.48
CA SER A 222 5.44 20.70 12.19
C SER A 222 6.35 19.58 11.72
N ASN A 223 7.63 19.90 11.55
CA ASN A 223 8.65 18.90 11.28
C ASN A 223 9.04 18.22 12.60
N ILE A 224 8.81 16.90 12.66
CA ILE A 224 9.19 16.11 13.84
C ILE A 224 10.63 15.61 13.65
N GLU A 225 11.50 16.02 14.55
CA GLU A 225 12.93 15.70 14.53
C GLU A 225 13.25 14.44 15.31
N ASN A 226 12.53 14.23 16.41
CA ASN A 226 12.83 13.13 17.32
C ASN A 226 11.60 12.67 18.10
N ILE A 227 11.61 11.39 18.46
CA ILE A 227 10.65 10.78 19.38
C ILE A 227 11.45 10.13 20.50
N LYS A 228 11.22 10.56 21.74
CA LYS A 228 11.82 10.00 22.94
C LYS A 228 10.75 9.33 23.78
N PHE A 229 11.15 8.42 24.63
CA PHE A 229 10.26 7.77 25.57
C PHE A 229 10.71 8.10 27.00
N GLU A 230 9.78 8.59 27.82
CA GLU A 230 9.96 8.81 29.25
C GLU A 230 8.84 8.09 29.99
N ASN A 231 9.20 7.20 30.90
CA ASN A 231 8.23 6.33 31.62
C ASN A 231 7.24 5.63 30.66
N GLU A 232 7.77 5.04 29.58
CA GLU A 232 7.04 4.35 28.52
C GLU A 232 6.08 5.22 27.71
N LYS A 233 6.05 6.53 27.94
CA LYS A 233 5.21 7.47 27.17
C LYS A 233 6.05 8.21 26.12
N PRO A 234 5.53 8.31 24.88
CA PRO A 234 6.23 9.02 23.81
C PRO A 234 6.16 10.54 24.00
N ILE A 235 7.30 11.18 23.80
CA ILE A 235 7.45 12.62 23.67
C ILE A 235 7.89 12.92 22.24
N VAL A 236 7.04 13.60 21.50
CA VAL A 236 7.30 14.02 20.12
C VAL A 236 7.94 15.40 20.16
N LYS A 237 9.13 15.54 19.59
CA LYS A 237 9.88 16.81 19.56
C LYS A 237 9.91 17.39 18.15
N SER A 238 9.47 18.63 18.04
CA SER A 238 9.71 19.50 16.89
C SER A 238 10.85 20.48 17.20
N GLU A 239 11.23 21.31 16.25
CA GLU A 239 12.26 22.35 16.42
C GLU A 239 11.98 23.28 17.62
N SER A 240 10.73 23.59 17.92
CA SER A 240 10.33 24.59 18.91
C SER A 240 9.59 24.04 20.13
N GLN A 241 9.03 22.84 20.07
CA GLN A 241 8.11 22.34 21.08
C GLN A 241 8.24 20.83 21.30
N SER A 242 7.80 20.40 22.50
CA SER A 242 7.66 18.99 22.86
C SER A 242 6.20 18.68 23.20
N PHE A 243 5.70 17.57 22.67
CA PHE A 243 4.32 17.13 22.84
C PHE A 243 4.29 15.77 23.52
N HIS A 244 3.45 15.60 24.53
CA HIS A 244 3.35 14.38 25.32
C HIS A 244 2.09 13.60 24.91
N PHE A 245 2.25 12.32 24.62
CA PHE A 245 1.18 11.41 24.23
C PHE A 245 1.19 10.15 25.08
N ASP A 246 0.07 9.43 25.08
CA ASP A 246 0.00 8.10 25.68
C ASP A 246 0.50 7.03 24.69
N LYS A 247 0.30 7.24 23.39
CA LYS A 247 0.80 6.38 22.30
C LYS A 247 1.20 7.22 21.08
N ILE A 248 2.01 6.63 20.21
CA ILE A 248 2.47 7.23 18.95
C ILE A 248 2.33 6.25 17.80
N VAL A 249 1.94 6.75 16.63
CA VAL A 249 1.92 6.04 15.34
C VAL A 249 2.85 6.79 14.39
N ILE A 250 3.69 6.07 13.67
CA ILE A 250 4.53 6.59 12.59
C ILE A 250 3.95 6.05 11.28
N ALA A 251 3.53 6.95 10.35
CA ALA A 251 2.77 6.64 9.14
C ALA A 251 3.36 7.27 7.87
#